data_f528b35f9263f8c2b84cff7877d94494
#
_entry.id   f528b35f9263f8c2b84cff7877d94494
#
_cell.length_a   1.000
_cell.length_b   1.000
_cell.length_c   1.000
_cell.angle_alpha   90.00
_cell.angle_beta   90.00
_cell.angle_gamma   90.00
#
_symmetry.space_group_name_H-M   'P 1'
#
loop_
_entity.id
_entity.type
_entity.pdbx_description
1 polymer ?
#
loop_
_entity_poly.entity_id
_entity_poly.type
_entity_poly.pdbx_seq_one_letter_code
_entity_poly.pdbx_strand_id
1 'polypeptide(L)'
;MPAQSYVGFTAEELYNHVEKEADAVLNTLVKFMHSHEIFAKRKHTSGYPGRAIAQEATDGKYDLVLMGSRGHGTVLNMVLGSETNYVLTHCKVPLLIVH
;
A
#
# COMPACT_ATOMS: atom_id res chain seq x y z
N MET A 1 9.85 20.23 18.29
CA MET A 1 8.89 19.48 19.10
C MET A 1 9.57 18.92 20.34
N PRO A 2 8.95 19.04 21.51
CA PRO A 2 9.56 18.51 22.71
C PRO A 2 9.72 17.00 22.65
N ALA A 3 10.84 16.49 23.15
CA ALA A 3 11.13 15.07 23.15
C ALA A 3 10.07 14.24 23.93
N GLN A 4 9.50 14.82 24.96
CA GLN A 4 8.48 14.16 25.75
C GLN A 4 7.20 13.85 24.99
N SER A 5 7.02 14.43 23.80
CA SER A 5 5.88 14.10 22.93
C SER A 5 5.97 12.68 22.38
N TYR A 6 7.15 12.07 22.46
CA TYR A 6 7.37 10.73 21.95
C TYR A 6 7.34 9.66 23.02
N VAL A 7 7.13 10.04 24.28
CA VAL A 7 7.29 9.13 25.41
C VAL A 7 6.02 8.35 25.71
N GLY A 8 4.93 8.62 25.02
CA GLY A 8 3.64 8.06 25.31
C GLY A 8 3.35 6.68 24.76
N PHE A 9 4.19 6.14 23.86
CA PHE A 9 3.85 4.92 23.12
C PHE A 9 4.93 3.85 23.25
N THR A 10 4.51 2.61 23.54
CA THR A 10 5.35 1.43 23.34
C THR A 10 5.33 1.06 21.85
N ALA A 11 6.28 0.22 21.43
CA ALA A 11 6.30 -0.29 20.07
C ALA A 11 5.01 -1.05 19.73
N GLU A 12 4.49 -1.82 20.71
CA GLU A 12 3.25 -2.57 20.53
C GLU A 12 2.04 -1.64 20.36
N GLU A 13 1.95 -0.58 21.17
CA GLU A 13 0.87 0.38 21.07
C GLU A 13 0.88 1.09 19.72
N LEU A 14 2.06 1.48 19.25
CA LEU A 14 2.22 2.13 17.95
C LEU A 14 1.83 1.18 16.83
N TYR A 15 2.25 -0.06 16.89
CA TYR A 15 1.90 -1.09 15.91
C TYR A 15 0.39 -1.28 15.84
N ASN A 16 -0.27 -1.41 16.99
CA ASN A 16 -1.72 -1.58 17.03
C ASN A 16 -2.47 -0.36 16.48
N HIS A 17 -1.94 0.83 16.73
CA HIS A 17 -2.54 2.06 16.20
C HIS A 17 -2.45 2.10 14.67
N VAL A 18 -1.29 1.77 14.13
CA VAL A 18 -1.07 1.74 12.67
C VAL A 18 -1.97 0.68 12.02
N GLU A 19 -2.12 -0.48 12.63
CA GLU A 19 -3.01 -1.51 12.11
C GLU A 19 -4.47 -1.07 12.08
N LYS A 20 -4.93 -0.40 13.14
CA LYS A 20 -6.30 0.12 13.19
C LYS A 20 -6.56 1.14 12.10
N GLU A 21 -5.59 2.04 11.85
CA GLU A 21 -5.73 3.02 10.79
C GLU A 21 -5.75 2.37 9.41
N ALA A 22 -4.89 1.39 9.19
CA ALA A 22 -4.87 0.65 7.93
C ALA A 22 -6.20 -0.07 7.71
N ASP A 23 -6.74 -0.72 8.74
CA ASP A 23 -8.03 -1.39 8.66
C ASP A 23 -9.16 -0.42 8.34
N ALA A 24 -9.17 0.77 8.93
CA ALA A 24 -10.19 1.78 8.67
C ALA A 24 -10.17 2.22 7.20
N VAL A 25 -8.97 2.48 6.66
CA VAL A 25 -8.81 2.87 5.26
C VAL A 25 -9.26 1.75 4.33
N LEU A 26 -8.82 0.52 4.58
CA LEU A 26 -9.18 -0.63 3.76
C LEU A 26 -10.68 -0.91 3.80
N ASN A 27 -11.30 -0.81 4.98
CA ASN A 27 -12.75 -0.98 5.10
C ASN A 27 -13.53 0.04 4.27
N THR A 28 -13.08 1.28 4.28
CA THR A 28 -13.70 2.35 3.48
C THR A 28 -13.58 2.02 1.99
N LEU A 29 -12.41 1.60 1.54
CA LEU A 29 -12.19 1.25 0.14
C LEU A 29 -13.02 0.02 -0.28
N VAL A 30 -13.07 -1.00 0.55
CA VAL A 30 -13.86 -2.20 0.26
C VAL A 30 -15.35 -1.87 0.15
N LYS A 31 -15.86 -1.02 1.04
CA LYS A 31 -17.25 -0.55 0.97
C LYS A 31 -17.54 0.23 -0.30
N PHE A 32 -16.61 1.11 -0.68
CA PHE A 32 -16.73 1.85 -1.92
C PHE A 32 -16.79 0.92 -3.12
N MET A 33 -15.89 -0.06 -3.19
CA MET A 33 -15.87 -1.04 -4.27
C MET A 33 -17.16 -1.88 -4.28
N HIS A 34 -17.62 -2.30 -3.12
CA HIS A 34 -18.87 -3.06 -3.01
C HIS A 34 -20.05 -2.26 -3.52
N SER A 35 -20.10 -0.95 -3.29
CA SER A 35 -21.18 -0.09 -3.80
C SER A 35 -21.21 -0.04 -5.34
N HIS A 36 -20.09 -0.40 -5.98
CA HIS A 36 -19.97 -0.53 -7.43
C HIS A 36 -19.99 -2.00 -7.89
N GLU A 37 -20.49 -2.89 -7.04
CA GLU A 37 -20.60 -4.32 -7.32
C GLU A 37 -19.23 -5.01 -7.55
N ILE A 38 -18.17 -4.47 -6.95
CA ILE A 38 -16.84 -5.06 -6.97
C ILE A 38 -16.53 -5.66 -5.61
N PHE A 39 -16.36 -6.97 -5.56
CA PHE A 39 -16.08 -7.69 -4.31
C PHE A 39 -14.58 -7.92 -4.19
N ALA A 40 -13.96 -7.25 -3.24
CA ALA A 40 -12.52 -7.30 -3.05
C ALA A 40 -12.18 -7.83 -1.66
N LYS A 41 -11.12 -8.62 -1.58
CA LYS A 41 -10.48 -8.98 -0.33
C LYS A 41 -9.48 -7.91 0.02
N ARG A 42 -9.33 -7.63 1.32
CA ARG A 42 -8.37 -6.66 1.80
C ARG A 42 -7.21 -7.36 2.49
N LYS A 43 -6.04 -6.76 2.36
CA LYS A 43 -4.84 -7.21 3.03
C LYS A 43 -3.91 -6.03 3.22
N HIS A 44 -3.24 -5.97 4.36
CA HIS A 44 -2.17 -5.01 4.55
C HIS A 44 -0.92 -5.75 5.06
N THR A 45 0.22 -5.19 4.79
CA THR A 45 1.49 -5.74 5.20
C THR A 45 2.44 -4.60 5.52
N SER A 46 3.53 -4.90 6.20
CA SER A 46 4.56 -3.92 6.52
C SER A 46 5.81 -4.20 5.71
N GLY A 47 6.73 -3.24 5.70
CA GLY A 47 7.98 -3.33 4.98
C GLY A 47 8.03 -2.37 3.81
N TYR A 48 8.87 -2.66 2.83
CA TYR A 48 9.00 -1.84 1.63
C TYR A 48 7.83 -2.12 0.69
N PRO A 49 7.00 -1.11 0.39
CA PRO A 49 5.76 -1.34 -0.36
C PRO A 49 5.95 -2.01 -1.72
N GLY A 50 6.91 -1.56 -2.51
CA GLY A 50 7.14 -2.15 -3.83
C GLY A 50 7.53 -3.62 -3.77
N ARG A 51 8.36 -3.97 -2.81
CA ARG A 51 8.76 -5.37 -2.59
C ARG A 51 7.59 -6.22 -2.15
N ALA A 52 6.78 -5.71 -1.23
CA ALA A 52 5.61 -6.40 -0.72
C ALA A 52 4.60 -6.66 -1.83
N ILE A 53 4.38 -5.68 -2.69
CA ILE A 53 3.46 -5.82 -3.83
C ILE A 53 3.98 -6.84 -4.83
N ALA A 54 5.24 -6.76 -5.22
CA ALA A 54 5.83 -7.69 -6.18
C ALA A 54 5.82 -9.12 -5.63
N GLN A 55 6.11 -9.30 -4.35
CA GLN A 55 6.09 -10.59 -3.68
C GLN A 55 4.67 -11.16 -3.65
N GLU A 56 3.68 -10.37 -3.26
CA GLU A 56 2.29 -10.80 -3.20
C GLU A 56 1.76 -11.16 -4.59
N ALA A 57 2.08 -10.37 -5.59
CA ALA A 57 1.64 -10.63 -6.95
C ALA A 57 2.17 -11.97 -7.48
N THR A 58 3.42 -12.28 -7.17
CA THR A 58 4.05 -13.52 -7.59
C THR A 58 3.50 -14.72 -6.81
N ASP A 59 3.48 -14.61 -5.48
CA ASP A 59 3.07 -15.71 -4.61
C ASP A 59 1.58 -16.01 -4.72
N GLY A 60 0.77 -14.98 -4.88
CA GLY A 60 -0.68 -15.12 -5.02
C GLY A 60 -1.12 -15.50 -6.43
N LYS A 61 -0.20 -15.57 -7.38
CA LYS A 61 -0.48 -15.91 -8.78
C LYS A 61 -1.57 -15.03 -9.39
N TYR A 62 -1.47 -13.72 -9.15
CA TYR A 62 -2.39 -12.75 -9.71
C TYR A 62 -2.15 -12.58 -11.21
N ASP A 63 -3.20 -12.24 -11.93
CA ASP A 63 -3.15 -12.05 -13.38
C ASP A 63 -2.78 -10.63 -13.78
N LEU A 64 -3.04 -9.67 -12.91
CA LEU A 64 -2.82 -8.25 -13.17
C LEU A 64 -2.60 -7.51 -11.86
N VAL A 65 -1.67 -6.59 -11.86
CA VAL A 65 -1.48 -5.65 -10.76
C VAL A 65 -1.91 -4.26 -11.23
N LEU A 66 -2.71 -3.58 -10.42
CA LEU A 66 -3.15 -2.22 -10.68
C LEU A 66 -2.54 -1.30 -9.62
N MET A 67 -1.83 -0.28 -10.06
CA MET A 67 -1.17 0.66 -9.13
C MET A 67 -1.34 2.09 -9.59
N GLY A 68 -1.31 3.02 -8.61
CA GLY A 68 -1.11 4.42 -8.93
C GLY A 68 0.32 4.68 -9.39
N SER A 69 0.50 5.72 -10.19
CA SER A 69 1.82 6.09 -10.70
C SER A 69 2.70 6.73 -9.63
N ARG A 70 2.12 7.25 -8.53
CA ARG A 70 2.81 7.98 -7.47
C ARG A 70 2.29 7.57 -6.11
N GLY A 71 3.21 7.50 -5.13
CA GLY A 71 2.87 7.30 -3.74
C GLY A 71 3.11 8.56 -2.91
N HIS A 72 3.01 8.42 -1.60
CA HIS A 72 3.37 9.48 -0.66
C HIS A 72 4.85 9.84 -0.80
N GLY A 73 5.17 11.11 -0.71
CA GLY A 73 6.55 11.59 -0.78
C GLY A 73 7.15 11.59 -2.17
N THR A 74 6.35 11.37 -3.19
CA THR A 74 6.82 11.42 -4.58
C THR A 74 7.27 12.83 -4.94
N VAL A 75 8.45 12.93 -5.54
CA VAL A 75 8.99 14.20 -6.03
C VAL A 75 8.12 14.71 -7.16
N LEU A 76 7.83 16.02 -7.15
CA LEU A 76 6.87 16.64 -8.06
C LEU A 76 7.11 16.36 -9.55
N ASN A 77 8.38 16.30 -9.95
CA ASN A 77 8.77 16.15 -11.36
C ASN A 77 9.00 14.69 -11.78
N MET A 78 8.76 13.73 -10.90
CA MET A 78 8.93 12.32 -11.25
C MET A 78 7.71 11.80 -11.99
N VAL A 79 7.94 11.06 -13.06
CA VAL A 79 6.86 10.41 -13.82
C VAL A 79 6.26 9.25 -13.03
N LEU A 80 7.10 8.44 -12.41
CA LEU A 80 6.67 7.33 -11.57
C LEU A 80 7.26 7.46 -10.17
N GLY A 81 6.48 7.06 -9.16
CA GLY A 81 6.99 6.92 -7.81
C GLY A 81 8.00 5.78 -7.71
N SER A 82 8.84 5.81 -6.68
CA SER A 82 9.89 4.81 -6.47
C SER A 82 9.31 3.40 -6.31
N GLU A 83 8.20 3.27 -5.60
CA GLU A 83 7.57 1.97 -5.37
C GLU A 83 6.94 1.42 -6.64
N THR A 84 6.29 2.24 -7.42
CA THR A 84 5.72 1.85 -8.72
C THR A 84 6.83 1.42 -9.68
N ASN A 85 7.93 2.17 -9.69
CA ASN A 85 9.09 1.83 -10.51
C ASN A 85 9.70 0.49 -10.09
N TYR A 86 9.79 0.23 -8.79
CA TYR A 86 10.29 -1.05 -8.29
C TYR A 86 9.42 -2.21 -8.79
N VAL A 87 8.11 -2.09 -8.67
CA VAL A 87 7.17 -3.13 -9.13
C VAL A 87 7.29 -3.33 -10.62
N LEU A 88 7.37 -2.25 -11.40
CA LEU A 88 7.53 -2.32 -12.85
C LEU A 88 8.77 -3.12 -13.24
N THR A 89 9.87 -2.96 -12.54
CA THR A 89 11.15 -3.60 -12.88
C THR A 89 11.32 -5.01 -12.32
N HIS A 90 10.62 -5.34 -11.24
CA HIS A 90 10.82 -6.60 -10.51
C HIS A 90 9.62 -7.55 -10.56
N CYS A 91 8.45 -7.08 -10.92
CA CYS A 91 7.25 -7.91 -10.98
C CYS A 91 7.08 -8.49 -12.37
N LYS A 92 6.82 -9.79 -12.43
CA LYS A 92 6.59 -10.48 -13.72
C LYS A 92 5.13 -10.51 -14.12
N VAL A 93 4.25 -10.13 -13.21
CA VAL A 93 2.82 -10.02 -13.50
C VAL A 93 2.56 -8.72 -14.26
N PRO A 94 1.68 -8.72 -15.26
CA PRO A 94 1.33 -7.48 -15.97
C PRO A 94 0.89 -6.38 -15.01
N LEU A 95 1.33 -5.17 -15.29
CA LEU A 95 1.08 -4.01 -14.43
C LEU A 95 0.34 -2.93 -15.20
N LEU A 96 -0.81 -2.51 -14.66
CA LEU A 96 -1.54 -1.36 -15.16
C LEU A 96 -1.29 -0.18 -14.23
N ILE A 97 -0.76 0.90 -14.78
CA ILE A 97 -0.42 2.11 -14.03
C ILE A 97 -1.47 3.18 -14.29
N VAL A 98 -2.02 3.72 -13.21
CA VAL A 98 -3.04 4.77 -13.28
C VAL A 98 -2.45 6.08 -12.75
N HIS A 99 -2.62 7.13 -13.51
CA HIS A 99 -2.16 8.47 -13.12
C HIS A 99 -3.20 9.23 -12.31
#